data_b3fdac52e70d5ad8e4db11835771f354
#
_entry.id   b3fdac52e70d5ad8e4db11835771f354
#
_cell.length_a   1.000
_cell.length_b   1.000
_cell.length_c   1.000
_cell.angle_alpha   90.00
_cell.angle_beta   90.00
_cell.angle_gamma   90.00
#
_symmetry.space_group_name_H-M   'P 1'
#
loop_
_entity.id
_entity.type
_entity.pdbx_description
1 polymer ?
#
loop_
_entity_poly.entity_id
_entity_poly.type
_entity_poly.pdbx_seq_one_letter_code
_entity_poly.pdbx_strand_id
1 'polypeptide(L)'
;MPREIQLCLVYRDMWQSSGKYMPNANQLSKVAEPIINMKCWDRIETNGGGFEQIQLLAGENPNEVVRKWTKPFNEVGIKTQMLERGLNALSMSPVSEDVRELMFSVKSKQGTNISRSFDGLNDPRNLELSIKFANASGMISQSCLCITHSKIHTVDYYISLAKKFIELGTKEIAIKDMAGIGRPSSLGKIVKGIKNYSPNTIVQYHGHSGPGFSVASALEV
;
A
#
# COMPACT_ATOMS: atom_id res chain seq x y z
N MET A 1 -17.94 -21.47 1.80
CA MET A 1 -16.92 -21.39 2.87
C MET A 1 -16.98 -19.99 3.45
N PRO A 2 -16.79 -19.81 4.75
CA PRO A 2 -16.68 -18.48 5.33
C PRO A 2 -15.52 -17.72 4.66
N ARG A 3 -15.72 -16.44 4.38
CA ARG A 3 -14.73 -15.56 3.76
C ARG A 3 -13.66 -15.24 4.80
N GLU A 4 -12.39 -15.54 4.50
CA GLU A 4 -11.27 -15.15 5.35
C GLU A 4 -10.97 -13.66 5.13
N ILE A 5 -10.92 -12.91 6.22
CA ILE A 5 -10.58 -11.48 6.21
C ILE A 5 -9.17 -11.33 6.79
N GLN A 6 -8.28 -10.73 6.00
CA GLN A 6 -6.92 -10.42 6.41
C GLN A 6 -6.81 -9.00 6.93
N LEU A 7 -6.09 -8.81 8.02
CA LEU A 7 -5.86 -7.50 8.63
C LEU A 7 -4.48 -6.97 8.30
N CYS A 8 -4.43 -5.69 7.92
CA CYS A 8 -3.18 -4.97 7.65
C CYS A 8 -3.03 -3.78 8.61
N LEU A 9 -1.96 -3.79 9.40
CA LEU A 9 -1.62 -2.66 10.25
C LEU A 9 -0.91 -1.58 9.44
N VAL A 10 -1.51 -0.42 9.32
CA VAL A 10 -0.96 0.72 8.54
C VAL A 10 -0.06 1.58 9.43
N TYR A 11 1.01 0.98 9.94
CA TYR A 11 1.91 1.61 10.89
C TYR A 11 2.73 2.74 10.25
N ARG A 12 3.19 2.55 9.01
CA ARG A 12 3.95 3.54 8.25
C ARG A 12 3.22 4.89 8.16
N ASP A 13 1.92 4.88 7.91
CA ASP A 13 1.15 6.10 7.67
C ASP A 13 1.00 6.93 8.96
N MET A 14 0.62 6.27 10.04
CA MET A 14 0.61 6.88 11.36
C MET A 14 1.97 7.51 11.70
N TRP A 15 3.03 6.84 11.33
CA TRP A 15 4.38 7.17 11.70
C TRP A 15 4.96 8.36 10.94
N GLN A 16 4.83 8.37 9.62
CA GLN A 16 5.23 9.55 8.84
C GLN A 16 4.44 10.80 9.22
N SER A 17 3.22 10.65 9.73
CA SER A 17 2.38 11.75 10.19
C SER A 17 2.83 12.35 11.53
N SER A 18 3.69 11.67 12.27
CA SER A 18 4.26 12.17 13.52
C SER A 18 5.30 13.28 13.32
N GLY A 19 5.77 13.49 12.09
CA GLY A 19 6.72 14.54 11.74
C GLY A 19 8.00 14.47 12.57
N LYS A 20 8.36 15.56 13.24
CA LYS A 20 9.58 15.64 14.07
C LYS A 20 9.63 14.70 15.28
N TYR A 21 8.52 14.11 15.65
CA TYR A 21 8.44 13.15 16.76
C TYR A 21 8.54 11.70 16.29
N MET A 22 9.01 11.49 15.07
CA MET A 22 9.17 10.16 14.53
C MET A 22 10.23 9.38 15.34
N PRO A 23 9.89 8.18 15.83
CA PRO A 23 10.85 7.33 16.52
C PRO A 23 11.99 6.89 15.58
N ASN A 24 13.16 6.65 16.10
CA ASN A 24 14.28 6.08 15.35
C ASN A 24 14.18 4.56 15.18
N ALA A 25 15.06 3.98 14.38
CA ALA A 25 15.05 2.54 14.09
C ALA A 25 15.10 1.65 15.35
N ASN A 26 15.82 2.09 16.39
CA ASN A 26 15.90 1.34 17.65
C ASN A 26 14.57 1.38 18.43
N GLN A 27 13.88 2.50 18.39
CA GLN A 27 12.57 2.64 19.02
C GLN A 27 11.50 1.84 18.27
N LEU A 28 11.54 1.86 16.91
CA LEU A 28 10.66 1.03 16.07
C LEU A 28 10.79 -0.44 16.38
N SER A 29 12.00 -0.93 16.40
CA SER A 29 12.22 -2.36 16.60
C SER A 29 11.67 -2.88 17.93
N LYS A 30 11.50 -2.00 18.93
CA LYS A 30 10.90 -2.38 20.23
C LYS A 30 9.40 -2.64 20.17
N VAL A 31 8.67 -2.07 19.19
CA VAL A 31 7.22 -2.30 19.07
C VAL A 31 6.89 -3.47 18.15
N ALA A 32 7.86 -4.08 17.49
CA ALA A 32 7.65 -5.24 16.63
C ALA A 32 7.11 -6.44 17.42
N GLU A 33 7.74 -6.76 18.56
CA GLU A 33 7.34 -7.89 19.40
C GLU A 33 5.90 -7.76 19.95
N PRO A 34 5.47 -6.65 20.53
CA PRO A 34 4.09 -6.42 20.92
C PRO A 34 3.10 -6.61 19.75
N ILE A 35 3.41 -6.09 18.57
CA ILE A 35 2.55 -6.23 17.39
C ILE A 35 2.43 -7.70 16.96
N ILE A 36 3.53 -8.43 16.92
CA ILE A 36 3.57 -9.86 16.58
C ILE A 36 2.75 -10.68 17.59
N ASN A 37 2.87 -10.37 18.87
CA ASN A 37 2.18 -11.06 19.95
C ASN A 37 0.64 -10.86 19.95
N MET A 38 0.13 -9.87 19.24
CA MET A 38 -1.31 -9.69 19.02
C MET A 38 -1.92 -10.83 18.17
N LYS A 39 -1.14 -11.52 17.33
CA LYS A 39 -1.54 -12.67 16.50
C LYS A 39 -2.76 -12.45 15.62
N CYS A 40 -3.04 -11.22 15.23
CA CYS A 40 -4.18 -10.83 14.39
C CYS A 40 -3.78 -10.14 13.09
N TRP A 41 -2.49 -9.91 12.86
CA TRP A 41 -2.02 -9.20 11.69
C TRP A 41 -1.45 -10.15 10.64
N ASP A 42 -1.99 -10.09 9.43
CA ASP A 42 -1.46 -10.81 8.25
C ASP A 42 -0.41 -9.98 7.53
N ARG A 43 -0.55 -8.66 7.64
CA ARG A 43 0.30 -7.68 6.94
C ARG A 43 0.58 -6.49 7.85
N ILE A 44 1.70 -5.83 7.56
CA ILE A 44 2.05 -4.55 8.15
C ILE A 44 2.62 -3.62 7.08
N GLU A 45 2.11 -2.41 6.97
CA GLU A 45 2.72 -1.39 6.12
C GLU A 45 3.88 -0.74 6.87
N THR A 46 5.10 -1.08 6.43
CA THR A 46 6.34 -0.80 7.18
C THR A 46 7.08 0.44 6.69
N ASN A 47 7.05 0.73 5.40
CA ASN A 47 7.85 1.79 4.79
C ASN A 47 7.17 2.42 3.58
N GLY A 48 7.79 3.44 3.03
CA GLY A 48 7.31 4.19 1.88
C GLY A 48 8.01 5.54 1.75
N GLY A 49 7.66 6.30 0.72
CA GLY A 49 8.37 7.55 0.40
C GLY A 49 8.44 8.54 1.55
N GLY A 50 7.32 8.86 2.20
CA GLY A 50 7.31 9.80 3.32
C GLY A 50 8.10 9.29 4.53
N PHE A 51 7.97 8.02 4.84
CA PHE A 51 8.71 7.35 5.92
C PHE A 51 10.22 7.46 5.71
N GLU A 52 10.70 7.07 4.52
CA GLU A 52 12.14 7.04 4.25
C GLU A 52 12.75 8.45 4.16
N GLN A 53 12.00 9.43 3.65
CA GLN A 53 12.42 10.83 3.63
C GLN A 53 12.59 11.42 5.02
N ILE A 54 11.69 11.11 5.94
CA ILE A 54 11.80 11.60 7.31
C ILE A 54 12.97 10.92 8.03
N GLN A 55 13.26 9.63 7.76
CA GLN A 55 14.45 8.98 8.29
C GLN A 55 15.74 9.68 7.84
N LEU A 56 15.83 10.07 6.56
CA LEU A 56 16.95 10.86 6.06
C LEU A 56 17.09 12.20 6.80
N LEU A 57 15.98 12.91 7.02
CA LEU A 57 15.97 14.17 7.77
C LEU A 57 16.35 13.99 9.24
N ALA A 58 16.08 12.83 9.82
CA ALA A 58 16.49 12.46 11.16
C ALA A 58 17.95 11.95 11.27
N GLY A 59 18.68 11.94 10.15
CA GLY A 59 20.07 11.48 10.10
C GLY A 59 20.24 9.95 10.12
N GLU A 60 19.17 9.20 9.86
CA GLU A 60 19.23 7.74 9.75
C GLU A 60 19.34 7.27 8.31
N ASN A 61 19.99 6.13 8.09
CA ASN A 61 20.01 5.46 6.79
C ASN A 61 18.71 4.67 6.59
N PRO A 62 17.79 5.11 5.69
CA PRO A 62 16.49 4.46 5.54
C PRO A 62 16.61 2.99 5.10
N ASN A 63 17.68 2.63 4.38
CA ASN A 63 17.87 1.25 3.95
C ASN A 63 18.17 0.30 5.13
N GLU A 64 18.90 0.78 6.12
CA GLU A 64 19.16 0.03 7.35
C GLU A 64 17.92 -0.03 8.24
N VAL A 65 17.21 1.09 8.33
CA VAL A 65 15.93 1.16 9.09
C VAL A 65 14.93 0.16 8.51
N VAL A 66 14.74 0.14 7.19
CA VAL A 66 13.80 -0.79 6.54
C VAL A 66 14.19 -2.23 6.82
N ARG A 67 15.47 -2.63 6.63
CA ARG A 67 15.92 -4.00 6.93
C ARG A 67 15.66 -4.39 8.38
N LYS A 68 16.01 -3.52 9.31
CA LYS A 68 15.83 -3.77 10.74
C LYS A 68 14.36 -3.90 11.13
N TRP A 69 13.51 -3.08 10.52
CA TRP A 69 12.09 -3.01 10.82
C TRP A 69 11.26 -4.12 10.16
N THR A 70 11.60 -4.55 8.93
CA THR A 70 10.89 -5.62 8.22
C THR A 70 11.23 -7.02 8.73
N LYS A 71 12.47 -7.22 9.20
CA LYS A 71 13.01 -8.53 9.58
C LYS A 71 12.12 -9.30 10.57
N PRO A 72 11.75 -8.76 11.75
CA PRO A 72 10.99 -9.52 12.75
C PRO A 72 9.62 -9.99 12.25
N PHE A 73 8.97 -9.21 11.38
CA PHE A 73 7.68 -9.59 10.80
C PHE A 73 7.83 -10.72 9.78
N ASN A 74 8.84 -10.64 8.91
CA ASN A 74 9.11 -11.69 7.93
C ASN A 74 9.48 -13.03 8.59
N GLU A 75 10.20 -13.01 9.71
CA GLU A 75 10.59 -14.21 10.46
C GLU A 75 9.39 -14.99 11.00
N VAL A 76 8.26 -14.33 11.21
CA VAL A 76 7.00 -14.96 11.70
C VAL A 76 5.92 -15.07 10.61
N GLY A 77 6.26 -14.76 9.34
CA GLY A 77 5.36 -14.90 8.21
C GLY A 77 4.37 -13.74 8.00
N ILE A 78 4.47 -12.65 8.76
CA ILE A 78 3.69 -11.44 8.53
C ILE A 78 4.29 -10.69 7.34
N LYS A 79 3.49 -10.45 6.30
CA LYS A 79 3.95 -9.75 5.09
C LYS A 79 4.16 -8.27 5.33
N THR A 80 5.29 -7.75 4.89
CA THR A 80 5.62 -6.33 4.95
C THR A 80 5.26 -5.62 3.66
N GLN A 81 4.81 -4.39 3.76
CA GLN A 81 4.29 -3.61 2.64
C GLN A 81 4.90 -2.22 2.62
N MET A 82 5.23 -1.73 1.43
CA MET A 82 5.61 -0.33 1.21
C MET A 82 4.56 0.43 0.43
N LEU A 83 4.52 1.76 0.60
CA LEU A 83 3.76 2.67 -0.25
C LEU A 83 4.69 3.36 -1.24
N GLU A 84 4.42 3.18 -2.54
CA GLU A 84 5.17 3.73 -3.67
C GLU A 84 4.29 4.70 -4.46
N ARG A 85 4.88 5.78 -4.98
CA ARG A 85 4.17 6.91 -5.60
C ARG A 85 4.27 6.93 -7.13
N GLY A 86 4.10 5.79 -7.79
CA GLY A 86 4.14 5.71 -9.25
C GLY A 86 5.42 6.30 -9.86
N LEU A 87 5.32 7.33 -10.69
CA LEU A 87 6.47 7.96 -11.34
C LEU A 87 7.52 8.49 -10.36
N ASN A 88 7.12 8.85 -9.15
CA ASN A 88 8.01 9.40 -8.14
C ASN A 88 8.70 8.32 -7.29
N ALA A 89 8.32 7.06 -7.42
CA ALA A 89 8.81 5.97 -6.58
C ALA A 89 8.71 6.33 -5.07
N LEU A 90 9.83 6.46 -4.38
CA LEU A 90 9.89 6.91 -2.98
C LEU A 90 10.28 8.39 -2.84
N SER A 91 10.46 9.10 -3.95
CA SER A 91 10.88 10.50 -4.01
C SER A 91 9.69 11.47 -3.99
N MET A 92 9.97 12.77 -3.93
CA MET A 92 8.99 13.86 -4.07
C MET A 92 8.82 14.33 -5.51
N SER A 93 9.71 13.94 -6.41
CA SER A 93 9.70 14.26 -7.84
C SER A 93 9.86 12.99 -8.67
N PRO A 94 9.48 13.00 -9.95
CA PRO A 94 9.68 11.85 -10.82
C PRO A 94 11.15 11.45 -10.89
N VAL A 95 11.38 10.13 -10.93
CA VAL A 95 12.72 9.55 -11.09
C VAL A 95 12.77 8.70 -12.35
N SER A 96 13.97 8.52 -12.90
CA SER A 96 14.19 7.75 -14.12
C SER A 96 13.82 6.28 -13.96
N GLU A 97 13.54 5.62 -15.07
CA GLU A 97 13.06 4.23 -15.10
C GLU A 97 14.05 3.26 -14.45
N ASP A 98 15.34 3.39 -14.75
CA ASP A 98 16.42 2.57 -14.21
C ASP A 98 16.55 2.71 -12.68
N VAL A 99 16.38 3.93 -12.16
CA VAL A 99 16.36 4.18 -10.70
C VAL A 99 15.13 3.53 -10.06
N ARG A 100 13.97 3.57 -10.73
CA ARG A 100 12.75 2.89 -10.25
C ARG A 100 12.96 1.38 -10.21
N GLU A 101 13.49 0.78 -11.26
CA GLU A 101 13.79 -0.66 -11.32
C GLU A 101 14.73 -1.08 -10.20
N LEU A 102 15.84 -0.35 -10.03
CA LEU A 102 16.78 -0.59 -8.93
C LEU A 102 16.12 -0.50 -7.56
N MET A 103 15.27 0.51 -7.35
CA MET A 103 14.53 0.70 -6.10
C MET A 103 13.71 -0.54 -5.74
N PHE A 104 12.91 -1.10 -6.66
CA PHE A 104 12.11 -2.30 -6.40
C PHE A 104 13.00 -3.50 -6.03
N SER A 105 14.09 -3.72 -6.78
CA SER A 105 15.06 -4.78 -6.48
C SER A 105 15.68 -4.64 -5.09
N VAL A 106 16.07 -3.41 -4.72
CA VAL A 106 16.65 -3.12 -3.40
C VAL A 106 15.63 -3.33 -2.28
N LYS A 107 14.39 -2.83 -2.44
CA LYS A 107 13.35 -2.95 -1.41
C LYS A 107 12.90 -4.40 -1.19
N SER A 108 12.82 -5.20 -2.24
CA SER A 108 12.58 -6.63 -2.12
C SER A 108 13.68 -7.31 -1.27
N LYS A 109 14.95 -7.04 -1.56
CA LYS A 109 16.11 -7.57 -0.80
C LYS A 109 16.18 -7.05 0.64
N GLN A 110 15.54 -5.94 0.93
CA GLN A 110 15.42 -5.39 2.30
C GLN A 110 14.28 -6.01 3.10
N GLY A 111 13.51 -6.93 2.50
CA GLY A 111 12.44 -7.65 3.15
C GLY A 111 11.05 -7.06 2.92
N THR A 112 10.87 -6.17 1.95
CA THR A 112 9.54 -5.68 1.57
C THR A 112 8.87 -6.67 0.61
N ASN A 113 7.72 -7.23 1.00
CA ASN A 113 7.03 -8.27 0.25
C ASN A 113 5.98 -7.72 -0.73
N ILE A 114 5.37 -6.59 -0.41
CA ILE A 114 4.26 -6.01 -1.17
C ILE A 114 4.61 -4.57 -1.54
N SER A 115 4.49 -4.22 -2.82
CA SER A 115 4.52 -2.84 -3.27
C SER A 115 3.11 -2.34 -3.53
N ARG A 116 2.62 -1.45 -2.67
CA ARG A 116 1.39 -0.69 -2.88
C ARG A 116 1.72 0.56 -3.67
N SER A 117 1.39 0.54 -4.96
CA SER A 117 1.67 1.64 -5.88
C SER A 117 0.42 2.47 -6.14
N PHE A 118 0.52 3.79 -6.06
CA PHE A 118 -0.59 4.69 -6.35
C PHE A 118 -0.18 5.83 -7.27
N ASP A 119 -1.15 6.30 -8.04
CA ASP A 119 -1.14 7.59 -8.73
C ASP A 119 -2.40 8.35 -8.37
N GLY A 120 -2.27 9.56 -7.84
CA GLY A 120 -3.40 10.39 -7.44
C GLY A 120 -4.34 10.78 -8.58
N LEU A 121 -3.83 10.72 -9.82
CA LEU A 121 -4.61 10.98 -11.03
C LEU A 121 -5.32 9.72 -11.57
N ASN A 122 -5.04 8.54 -11.01
CA ASN A 122 -5.56 7.25 -11.48
C ASN A 122 -5.20 6.95 -12.95
N ASP A 123 -4.03 7.40 -13.42
CA ASP A 123 -3.56 7.12 -14.77
C ASP A 123 -2.81 5.77 -14.80
N PRO A 124 -3.31 4.75 -15.52
CA PRO A 124 -2.65 3.44 -15.56
C PRO A 124 -1.23 3.49 -16.11
N ARG A 125 -0.92 4.43 -17.01
CA ARG A 125 0.41 4.59 -17.60
C ARG A 125 1.47 4.90 -16.54
N ASN A 126 1.09 5.61 -15.47
CA ASN A 126 1.99 5.98 -14.38
C ASN A 126 2.32 4.78 -13.47
N LEU A 127 1.52 3.70 -13.49
CA LEU A 127 1.72 2.51 -12.65
C LEU A 127 2.24 1.29 -13.43
N GLU A 128 2.25 1.32 -14.75
CA GLU A 128 2.67 0.18 -15.58
C GLU A 128 4.06 -0.34 -15.20
N LEU A 129 5.06 0.56 -15.13
CA LEU A 129 6.41 0.19 -14.72
C LEU A 129 6.51 -0.24 -13.25
N SER A 130 5.70 0.34 -12.36
CA SER A 130 5.65 -0.08 -10.96
C SER A 130 5.15 -1.52 -10.83
N ILE A 131 4.12 -1.90 -11.60
CA ILE A 131 3.61 -3.28 -11.65
C ILE A 131 4.69 -4.23 -12.19
N LYS A 132 5.31 -3.86 -13.33
CA LYS A 132 6.36 -4.65 -13.98
C LYS A 132 7.54 -4.91 -13.04
N PHE A 133 8.09 -3.86 -12.45
CA PHE A 133 9.29 -3.96 -11.61
C PHE A 133 9.02 -4.63 -10.26
N ALA A 134 7.86 -4.41 -9.65
CA ALA A 134 7.47 -5.14 -8.45
C ALA A 134 7.41 -6.65 -8.71
N ASN A 135 6.72 -7.05 -9.79
CA ASN A 135 6.63 -8.47 -10.17
C ASN A 135 8.00 -9.07 -10.51
N ALA A 136 8.84 -8.36 -11.28
CA ALA A 136 10.19 -8.81 -11.63
C ALA A 136 11.12 -8.97 -10.41
N SER A 137 10.91 -8.15 -9.38
CA SER A 137 11.65 -8.22 -8.11
C SER A 137 11.12 -9.26 -7.13
N GLY A 138 10.11 -10.06 -7.51
CA GLY A 138 9.49 -11.07 -6.66
C GLY A 138 8.51 -10.50 -5.60
N MET A 139 8.17 -9.23 -5.70
CA MET A 139 7.20 -8.60 -4.81
C MET A 139 5.76 -8.83 -5.32
N ILE A 140 4.80 -8.75 -4.43
CA ILE A 140 3.38 -8.65 -4.79
C ILE A 140 3.10 -7.22 -5.23
N SER A 141 2.76 -7.02 -6.51
CA SER A 141 2.29 -5.73 -7.00
C SER A 141 0.85 -5.49 -6.56
N GLN A 142 0.60 -4.37 -5.88
CA GLN A 142 -0.73 -3.95 -5.45
C GLN A 142 -1.01 -2.55 -5.99
N SER A 143 -1.94 -2.44 -6.94
CA SER A 143 -2.31 -1.16 -7.58
C SER A 143 -3.48 -0.50 -6.87
N CYS A 144 -3.37 0.81 -6.62
CA CYS A 144 -4.38 1.58 -5.91
C CYS A 144 -5.41 2.20 -6.85
N LEU A 145 -6.67 2.13 -6.43
CA LEU A 145 -7.75 2.97 -6.91
C LEU A 145 -7.87 4.15 -5.94
N CYS A 146 -7.38 5.32 -6.32
CA CYS A 146 -7.46 6.53 -5.49
C CYS A 146 -8.86 7.10 -5.53
N ILE A 147 -9.57 7.03 -4.41
CA ILE A 147 -10.99 7.41 -4.34
C ILE A 147 -11.14 8.93 -4.32
N THR A 148 -11.94 9.43 -5.23
CA THR A 148 -12.40 10.82 -5.26
C THR A 148 -13.83 10.90 -5.78
N HIS A 149 -14.45 12.07 -5.69
CA HIS A 149 -15.81 12.33 -6.16
C HIS A 149 -15.82 13.36 -7.28
N SER A 150 -16.33 12.95 -8.44
CA SER A 150 -16.66 13.85 -9.55
C SER A 150 -17.67 13.17 -10.47
N LYS A 151 -18.11 13.87 -11.52
CA LYS A 151 -18.98 13.28 -12.55
C LYS A 151 -18.32 12.11 -13.31
N ILE A 152 -16.99 12.04 -13.33
CA ILE A 152 -16.21 11.00 -14.02
C ILE A 152 -15.95 9.80 -13.11
N HIS A 153 -15.69 10.02 -11.82
CA HIS A 153 -15.27 9.01 -10.86
C HIS A 153 -16.47 8.18 -10.35
N THR A 154 -17.07 7.44 -11.28
CA THR A 154 -18.21 6.55 -11.03
C THR A 154 -17.76 5.17 -10.59
N VAL A 155 -18.70 4.33 -10.15
CA VAL A 155 -18.44 2.91 -9.85
C VAL A 155 -17.84 2.20 -11.08
N ASP A 156 -18.43 2.41 -12.27
CA ASP A 156 -17.97 1.78 -13.50
C ASP A 156 -16.57 2.26 -13.93
N TYR A 157 -16.25 3.52 -13.69
CA TYR A 157 -14.90 4.04 -13.88
C TYR A 157 -13.87 3.25 -13.07
N TYR A 158 -14.12 3.07 -11.77
CA TYR A 158 -13.20 2.34 -10.90
C TYR A 158 -13.10 0.86 -11.22
N ILE A 159 -14.20 0.22 -11.61
CA ILE A 159 -14.18 -1.18 -12.09
C ILE A 159 -13.35 -1.28 -13.36
N SER A 160 -13.52 -0.36 -14.31
CA SER A 160 -12.76 -0.34 -15.56
C SER A 160 -11.27 -0.09 -15.31
N LEU A 161 -10.93 0.78 -14.36
CA LEU A 161 -9.54 1.03 -13.95
C LEU A 161 -8.91 -0.21 -13.32
N ALA A 162 -9.64 -0.89 -12.42
CA ALA A 162 -9.17 -2.12 -11.82
C ALA A 162 -8.89 -3.22 -12.85
N LYS A 163 -9.77 -3.37 -13.86
CA LYS A 163 -9.56 -4.31 -14.97
C LYS A 163 -8.25 -4.02 -15.70
N LYS A 164 -7.99 -2.75 -16.05
CA LYS A 164 -6.74 -2.34 -16.70
C LYS A 164 -5.51 -2.71 -15.86
N PHE A 165 -5.54 -2.48 -14.54
CA PHE A 165 -4.43 -2.87 -13.68
C PHE A 165 -4.24 -4.39 -13.62
N ILE A 166 -5.33 -5.18 -13.60
CA ILE A 166 -5.26 -6.64 -13.64
C ILE A 166 -4.68 -7.12 -14.98
N GLU A 167 -5.07 -6.51 -16.10
CA GLU A 167 -4.53 -6.78 -17.43
C GLU A 167 -3.04 -6.44 -17.55
N LEU A 168 -2.57 -5.40 -16.86
CA LEU A 168 -1.15 -5.05 -16.74
C LEU A 168 -0.37 -6.01 -15.80
N GLY A 169 -1.04 -6.94 -15.16
CA GLY A 169 -0.42 -7.99 -14.34
C GLY A 169 -0.31 -7.67 -12.87
N THR A 170 -1.07 -6.69 -12.35
CA THR A 170 -1.14 -6.46 -10.91
C THR A 170 -1.67 -7.71 -10.19
N LYS A 171 -1.12 -8.03 -9.03
CA LYS A 171 -1.52 -9.20 -8.24
C LYS A 171 -2.66 -8.90 -7.29
N GLU A 172 -2.75 -7.66 -6.83
CA GLU A 172 -3.76 -7.22 -5.87
C GLU A 172 -4.25 -5.82 -6.22
N ILE A 173 -5.47 -5.49 -5.82
CA ILE A 173 -6.04 -4.15 -5.93
C ILE A 173 -6.20 -3.56 -4.52
N ALA A 174 -5.87 -2.28 -4.35
CA ALA A 174 -6.20 -1.54 -3.14
C ALA A 174 -7.21 -0.43 -3.43
N ILE A 175 -8.28 -0.38 -2.67
CA ILE A 175 -9.14 0.80 -2.61
C ILE A 175 -8.46 1.78 -1.66
N LYS A 176 -7.97 2.90 -2.18
CA LYS A 176 -7.22 3.90 -1.42
C LYS A 176 -8.08 5.14 -1.21
N ASP A 177 -8.74 5.19 -0.06
CA ASP A 177 -9.59 6.32 0.35
C ASP A 177 -8.81 7.26 1.28
N MET A 178 -7.90 8.03 0.69
CA MET A 178 -7.00 8.94 1.43
C MET A 178 -7.73 10.04 2.20
N ALA A 179 -8.87 10.49 1.70
CA ALA A 179 -9.67 11.55 2.32
C ALA A 179 -10.80 11.00 3.20
N GLY A 180 -11.03 9.69 3.21
CA GLY A 180 -12.12 9.06 3.95
C GLY A 180 -13.51 9.41 3.42
N ILE A 181 -13.61 9.78 2.13
CA ILE A 181 -14.84 10.24 1.48
C ILE A 181 -15.55 9.16 0.69
N GLY A 182 -15.00 7.96 0.62
CA GLY A 182 -15.57 6.84 -0.08
C GLY A 182 -16.92 6.46 0.52
N ARG A 183 -17.98 6.52 -0.29
CA ARG A 183 -19.32 6.14 0.14
C ARG A 183 -19.42 4.63 0.27
N PRO A 184 -19.84 4.08 1.44
CA PRO A 184 -19.84 2.64 1.69
C PRO A 184 -20.48 1.83 0.56
N SER A 185 -21.71 2.16 0.17
CA SER A 185 -22.43 1.45 -0.89
C SER A 185 -21.74 1.51 -2.27
N SER A 186 -21.01 2.60 -2.56
CA SER A 186 -20.24 2.70 -3.81
C SER A 186 -19.00 1.84 -3.76
N LEU A 187 -18.29 1.82 -2.64
CA LEU A 187 -17.12 0.97 -2.44
C LEU A 187 -17.47 -0.52 -2.50
N GLY A 188 -18.55 -0.94 -1.85
CA GLY A 188 -19.05 -2.32 -1.95
C GLY A 188 -19.39 -2.72 -3.39
N LYS A 189 -20.02 -1.83 -4.19
CA LYS A 189 -20.27 -2.09 -5.62
C LYS A 189 -18.98 -2.20 -6.43
N ILE A 190 -17.96 -1.38 -6.15
CA ILE A 190 -16.64 -1.46 -6.80
C ILE A 190 -16.01 -2.83 -6.50
N VAL A 191 -15.95 -3.23 -5.23
CA VAL A 191 -15.39 -4.53 -4.83
C VAL A 191 -16.14 -5.68 -5.50
N LYS A 192 -17.48 -5.67 -5.49
CA LYS A 192 -18.29 -6.67 -6.17
C LYS A 192 -17.99 -6.74 -7.66
N GLY A 193 -17.85 -5.59 -8.33
CA GLY A 193 -17.50 -5.52 -9.75
C GLY A 193 -16.12 -6.10 -10.05
N ILE A 194 -15.12 -5.80 -9.21
CA ILE A 194 -13.78 -6.37 -9.32
C ILE A 194 -13.82 -7.89 -9.14
N LYS A 195 -14.52 -8.38 -8.10
CA LYS A 195 -14.64 -9.80 -7.81
C LYS A 195 -15.43 -10.58 -8.86
N ASN A 196 -16.40 -9.96 -9.51
CA ASN A 196 -17.11 -10.56 -10.65
C ASN A 196 -16.19 -10.73 -11.88
N TYR A 197 -15.26 -9.80 -12.09
CA TYR A 197 -14.28 -9.88 -13.18
C TYR A 197 -13.15 -10.85 -12.88
N SER A 198 -12.58 -10.76 -11.67
CA SER A 198 -11.45 -11.58 -11.22
C SER A 198 -11.68 -12.06 -9.78
N PRO A 199 -12.35 -13.22 -9.59
CA PRO A 199 -12.75 -13.72 -8.27
C PRO A 199 -11.58 -13.92 -7.31
N ASN A 200 -10.40 -14.26 -7.84
CA ASN A 200 -9.21 -14.57 -7.04
C ASN A 200 -8.36 -13.34 -6.70
N THR A 201 -8.62 -12.19 -7.31
CA THR A 201 -7.89 -10.95 -6.99
C THR A 201 -8.18 -10.54 -5.55
N ILE A 202 -7.13 -10.38 -4.74
CA ILE A 202 -7.26 -9.81 -3.40
C ILE A 202 -7.57 -8.32 -3.53
N VAL A 203 -8.60 -7.87 -2.82
CA VAL A 203 -8.94 -6.44 -2.71
C VAL A 203 -8.70 -6.00 -1.28
N GLN A 204 -7.83 -5.03 -1.08
CA GLN A 204 -7.55 -4.44 0.21
C GLN A 204 -8.19 -3.05 0.31
N TYR A 205 -8.90 -2.78 1.40
CA TYR A 205 -9.39 -1.44 1.70
C TYR A 205 -8.40 -0.70 2.60
N HIS A 206 -8.07 0.53 2.22
CA HIS A 206 -7.31 1.49 3.03
C HIS A 206 -8.09 2.80 3.07
N GLY A 207 -8.50 3.23 4.24
CA GLY A 207 -9.28 4.45 4.41
C GLY A 207 -8.90 5.24 5.65
N HIS A 208 -9.14 6.54 5.60
CA HIS A 208 -9.02 7.48 6.71
C HIS A 208 -10.38 7.82 7.29
N SER A 209 -10.45 8.15 8.58
CA SER A 209 -11.71 8.27 9.32
C SER A 209 -12.24 9.70 9.44
N GLY A 210 -11.64 10.67 8.74
CA GLY A 210 -11.97 12.09 8.88
C GLY A 210 -13.49 12.40 8.85
N PRO A 211 -14.21 12.06 7.76
CA PRO A 211 -15.66 12.28 7.67
C PRO A 211 -16.53 11.26 8.40
N GLY A 212 -15.96 10.21 9.02
CA GLY A 212 -16.69 9.22 9.82
C GLY A 212 -17.23 8.00 9.07
N PHE A 213 -16.93 7.81 7.78
CA PHE A 213 -17.45 6.69 6.98
C PHE A 213 -16.65 5.39 7.10
N SER A 214 -15.46 5.41 7.67
CA SER A 214 -14.49 4.31 7.57
C SER A 214 -15.02 2.96 8.07
N VAL A 215 -15.76 2.93 9.18
CA VAL A 215 -16.33 1.69 9.71
C VAL A 215 -17.38 1.11 8.77
N ALA A 216 -18.33 1.95 8.32
CA ALA A 216 -19.36 1.52 7.37
C ALA A 216 -18.73 1.08 6.04
N SER A 217 -17.70 1.78 5.56
CA SER A 217 -16.97 1.41 4.36
C SER A 217 -16.24 0.07 4.51
N ALA A 218 -15.60 -0.17 5.66
CA ALA A 218 -14.93 -1.45 5.92
C ALA A 218 -15.91 -2.64 6.01
N LEU A 219 -17.15 -2.41 6.45
CA LEU A 219 -18.19 -3.44 6.50
C LEU A 219 -18.77 -3.78 5.11
N GLU A 220 -18.77 -2.82 4.20
CA GLU A 220 -19.33 -2.99 2.85
C GLU A 220 -18.33 -3.61 1.84
N VAL A 221 -17.03 -3.45 2.06
CA VAL A 221 -15.98 -3.97 1.18
C VAL A 221 -15.53 -5.36 1.58
#